data_31b3155aa6981313911a7c5259f55827
#
_entry.id   31b3155aa6981313911a7c5259f55827
#
_cell.length_a   1.000
_cell.length_b   1.000
_cell.length_c   1.000
_cell.angle_alpha   90.00
_cell.angle_beta   90.00
_cell.angle_gamma   90.00
#
_symmetry.space_group_name_H-M   'P 1'
#
loop_
_entity.id
_entity.type
_entity.pdbx_description
1 polymer ?
#
loop_
_entity_poly.entity_id
_entity_poly.type
_entity_poly.pdbx_seq_one_letter_code
_entity_poly.pdbx_strand_id
1 'polypeptide(L)'
;VSALYLAQDPTLADFGKDPWWLVLGKIVFAFVFGLLATLLGVWFERRVVGYMQVRPGPNQVGPFGLLQTLADGLKMAFKEDILPRAADKVVYFFAPTISVICAVTALSVVPFGPMVSIFGHWTPLQVTDVPVAVLVLLACSSMGIYGIVLGGWASGSTYPLLGGLRSSAQMISYEVAMGLSIVAVFMTAGTMSTSGIVAAQANGTQLSIGGFDLPAPGWYAILLLPSFIIFFISTVGETNRAPFDLPEAESELVAGFMTEYSSLKFALFMLSEYVSMVTMSAVTTTLFLGGWRAPAPITTFWAGANSGWWPMLWFFGKVLILVFVFVWLRGTLPRLRYDQFMRFGWKVLLPINLVWILVLSGLRSIEDWQSRDRLLATAIGAGVLLLVTLFWPSRRQERKPTVQEQVNSRPHGSFPLPPMDLQVPPSPRTKRVVAEREPANIAGSDSREV
;
A
#
# COMPACT_ATOMS: atom_id res chain seq x y z
N VAL A 1 33.16 -31.99 5.14
CA VAL A 1 32.82 -30.82 5.96
C VAL A 1 32.04 -29.80 5.12
N SER A 2 32.24 -29.68 3.81
CA SER A 2 31.59 -28.68 2.94
C SER A 2 30.14 -29.01 2.54
N ALA A 3 29.67 -30.24 2.66
CA ALA A 3 28.33 -30.65 2.27
C ALA A 3 27.25 -30.39 3.34
N LEU A 4 27.63 -30.16 4.60
CA LEU A 4 26.71 -29.94 5.72
C LEU A 4 26.23 -28.47 5.84
N TYR A 5 26.89 -27.55 5.11
CA TYR A 5 26.55 -26.10 5.12
C TYR A 5 25.61 -25.67 3.98
N LEU A 6 25.09 -26.63 3.23
CA LEU A 6 24.17 -26.38 2.13
C LEU A 6 22.76 -26.06 2.65
N ALA A 7 22.54 -24.82 3.04
CA ALA A 7 21.27 -24.24 3.47
C ALA A 7 20.99 -24.29 5.00
N GLN A 8 21.87 -23.75 5.81
CA GLN A 8 21.49 -23.41 7.18
C GLN A 8 20.60 -22.18 7.16
N ASP A 9 19.37 -22.35 7.62
CA ASP A 9 18.51 -21.22 7.90
C ASP A 9 19.14 -20.40 9.04
N PRO A 10 19.15 -19.06 8.93
CA PRO A 10 19.70 -18.23 9.98
C PRO A 10 18.89 -18.38 11.26
N THR A 11 19.56 -18.51 12.38
CA THR A 11 18.98 -18.53 13.72
C THR A 11 19.24 -17.20 14.42
N LEU A 12 18.42 -16.86 15.42
CA LEU A 12 18.62 -15.63 16.21
C LEU A 12 20.03 -15.54 16.85
N ALA A 13 20.68 -16.69 17.10
CA ALA A 13 22.03 -16.76 17.65
C ALA A 13 23.14 -16.37 16.66
N ASP A 14 22.84 -16.29 15.38
CA ASP A 14 23.81 -15.94 14.34
C ASP A 14 23.92 -14.43 14.13
N PHE A 15 22.92 -13.69 14.61
CA PHE A 15 22.95 -12.22 14.57
C PHE A 15 23.82 -11.65 15.71
N GLY A 16 24.51 -10.54 15.41
CA GLY A 16 25.40 -9.88 16.37
C GLY A 16 26.83 -10.42 16.43
N LYS A 17 27.17 -11.48 15.67
CA LYS A 17 28.53 -12.02 15.55
C LYS A 17 29.34 -11.40 14.41
N ASP A 18 28.67 -10.61 13.56
CA ASP A 18 29.29 -10.00 12.40
C ASP A 18 30.29 -8.91 12.77
N PRO A 19 31.42 -8.78 12.08
CA PRO A 19 32.33 -7.66 12.26
C PRO A 19 31.65 -6.35 11.86
N TRP A 20 32.01 -5.24 12.53
CA TRP A 20 31.36 -3.92 12.36
C TRP A 20 31.31 -3.43 10.90
N TRP A 21 32.34 -3.70 10.09
CA TRP A 21 32.38 -3.31 8.67
C TRP A 21 31.35 -4.05 7.82
N LEU A 22 31.06 -5.29 8.17
CA LEU A 22 30.05 -6.09 7.48
C LEU A 22 28.63 -5.64 7.85
N VAL A 23 28.41 -5.30 9.12
CA VAL A 23 27.14 -4.68 9.58
C VAL A 23 26.91 -3.35 8.87
N LEU A 24 27.94 -2.49 8.81
CA LEU A 24 27.86 -1.24 8.06
C LEU A 24 27.57 -1.48 6.56
N GLY A 25 28.23 -2.47 5.96
CA GLY A 25 27.96 -2.89 4.57
C GLY A 25 26.52 -3.30 4.33
N LYS A 26 25.91 -4.07 5.24
CA LYS A 26 24.50 -4.46 5.17
C LYS A 26 23.55 -3.26 5.31
N ILE A 27 23.84 -2.34 6.21
CA ILE A 27 23.05 -1.10 6.39
C ILE A 27 23.09 -0.25 5.12
N VAL A 28 24.29 -0.03 4.58
CA VAL A 28 24.47 0.71 3.32
C VAL A 28 23.77 0.01 2.18
N PHE A 29 23.87 -1.34 2.10
CA PHE A 29 23.16 -2.12 1.09
C PHE A 29 21.64 -1.93 1.19
N ALA A 30 21.05 -2.05 2.39
CA ALA A 30 19.61 -1.87 2.59
C ALA A 30 19.15 -0.46 2.18
N PHE A 31 19.91 0.57 2.54
CA PHE A 31 19.62 1.95 2.15
C PHE A 31 19.71 2.17 0.63
N VAL A 32 20.79 1.74 0.02
CA VAL A 32 21.00 1.84 -1.44
C VAL A 32 19.97 1.02 -2.19
N PHE A 33 19.64 -0.17 -1.67
CA PHE A 33 18.57 -0.99 -2.23
C PHE A 33 17.21 -0.27 -2.21
N GLY A 34 16.85 0.38 -1.09
CA GLY A 34 15.62 1.18 -0.98
C GLY A 34 15.58 2.31 -2.03
N LEU A 35 16.70 3.03 -2.21
CA LEU A 35 16.82 4.08 -3.24
C LEU A 35 16.67 3.51 -4.66
N LEU A 36 17.40 2.44 -4.98
CA LEU A 36 17.32 1.80 -6.30
C LEU A 36 15.95 1.21 -6.56
N ALA A 37 15.34 0.56 -5.56
CA ALA A 37 14.00 0.01 -5.66
C ALA A 37 12.96 1.12 -5.96
N THR A 38 13.11 2.30 -5.36
CA THR A 38 12.27 3.45 -5.67
C THR A 38 12.46 3.93 -7.11
N LEU A 39 13.72 4.12 -7.54
CA LEU A 39 14.04 4.57 -8.90
C LEU A 39 13.47 3.60 -9.96
N LEU A 40 13.70 2.30 -9.75
CA LEU A 40 13.20 1.26 -10.65
C LEU A 40 11.69 1.09 -10.53
N GLY A 41 11.12 1.21 -9.33
CA GLY A 41 9.68 1.10 -9.08
C GLY A 41 8.89 2.18 -9.83
N VAL A 42 9.31 3.44 -9.75
CA VAL A 42 8.67 4.55 -10.47
C VAL A 42 8.77 4.37 -11.99
N TRP A 43 9.94 3.97 -12.49
CA TRP A 43 10.12 3.68 -13.92
C TRP A 43 9.23 2.52 -14.37
N PHE A 44 9.23 1.42 -13.61
CA PHE A 44 8.44 0.22 -13.90
C PHE A 44 6.94 0.54 -13.92
N GLU A 45 6.44 1.26 -12.93
CA GLU A 45 5.05 1.67 -12.84
C GLU A 45 4.62 2.51 -14.05
N ARG A 46 5.38 3.58 -14.37
CA ARG A 46 5.08 4.44 -15.52
C ARG A 46 5.07 3.67 -16.84
N ARG A 47 5.95 2.67 -16.97
CA ARG A 47 6.06 1.87 -18.18
C ARG A 47 4.91 0.87 -18.30
N VAL A 48 4.61 0.12 -17.24
CA VAL A 48 3.52 -0.87 -17.22
C VAL A 48 2.17 -0.18 -17.43
N VAL A 49 1.87 0.88 -16.67
CA VAL A 49 0.63 1.65 -16.84
C VAL A 49 0.57 2.30 -18.23
N GLY A 50 1.68 2.78 -18.78
CA GLY A 50 1.75 3.28 -20.14
C GLY A 50 1.30 2.23 -21.16
N TYR A 51 1.82 1.01 -21.10
CA TYR A 51 1.41 -0.09 -21.99
C TYR A 51 -0.06 -0.48 -21.79
N MET A 52 -0.55 -0.51 -20.55
CA MET A 52 -1.97 -0.77 -20.26
C MET A 52 -2.89 0.29 -20.87
N GLN A 53 -2.42 1.53 -21.02
CA GLN A 53 -3.12 2.66 -21.63
C GLN A 53 -2.83 2.80 -23.15
N VAL A 54 -2.17 1.81 -23.75
CA VAL A 54 -1.79 1.81 -25.19
C VAL A 54 -0.94 3.05 -25.57
N ARG A 55 -0.06 3.49 -24.64
CA ARG A 55 0.89 4.58 -24.89
C ARG A 55 2.31 4.16 -24.49
N PRO A 56 3.36 4.66 -25.18
CA PRO A 56 4.72 4.40 -24.74
C PRO A 56 4.98 5.05 -23.38
N GLY A 57 5.60 4.27 -22.49
CA GLY A 57 6.14 4.80 -21.24
C GLY A 57 7.41 5.63 -21.47
N PRO A 58 8.16 6.01 -20.41
CA PRO A 58 9.43 6.71 -20.52
C PRO A 58 10.41 5.92 -21.39
N ASN A 59 10.98 6.53 -22.43
CA ASN A 59 11.97 5.91 -23.32
C ASN A 59 13.06 6.86 -23.84
N GLN A 60 13.03 8.15 -23.47
CA GLN A 60 13.92 9.16 -24.01
C GLN A 60 15.27 9.26 -23.25
N VAL A 61 15.25 9.17 -21.91
CA VAL A 61 16.44 9.39 -21.07
C VAL A 61 17.09 8.06 -20.73
N GLY A 62 18.25 7.79 -21.31
CA GLY A 62 18.99 6.53 -21.14
C GLY A 62 18.36 5.32 -21.86
N PRO A 63 19.00 4.14 -21.76
CA PRO A 63 18.49 2.92 -22.39
C PRO A 63 17.08 2.59 -21.86
N PHE A 64 16.10 2.48 -22.76
CA PHE A 64 14.70 2.21 -22.42
C PHE A 64 14.06 3.18 -21.41
N GLY A 65 14.63 4.40 -21.24
CA GLY A 65 14.12 5.38 -20.28
C GLY A 65 14.45 5.08 -18.80
N LEU A 66 15.41 4.20 -18.51
CA LEU A 66 15.78 3.82 -17.13
C LEU A 66 16.29 5.00 -16.30
N LEU A 67 16.97 5.96 -16.92
CA LEU A 67 17.53 7.14 -16.24
C LEU A 67 16.50 8.25 -16.03
N GLN A 68 15.27 8.09 -16.53
CA GLN A 68 14.23 9.12 -16.40
C GLN A 68 13.93 9.46 -14.93
N THR A 69 13.78 8.45 -14.09
CA THR A 69 13.48 8.65 -12.67
C THR A 69 14.64 9.33 -11.95
N LEU A 70 15.88 9.01 -12.31
CA LEU A 70 17.05 9.69 -11.77
C LEU A 70 17.05 11.16 -12.20
N ALA A 71 16.76 11.46 -13.47
CA ALA A 71 16.65 12.84 -13.96
C ALA A 71 15.53 13.61 -13.25
N ASP A 72 14.39 12.97 -13.00
CA ASP A 72 13.29 13.55 -12.23
C ASP A 72 13.71 13.83 -10.78
N GLY A 73 14.44 12.90 -10.13
CA GLY A 73 14.99 13.09 -8.78
C GLY A 73 15.99 14.26 -8.71
N LEU A 74 16.94 14.34 -9.67
CA LEU A 74 17.87 15.46 -9.76
C LEU A 74 17.15 16.79 -9.99
N LYS A 75 16.15 16.82 -10.87
CA LYS A 75 15.32 18.00 -11.07
C LYS A 75 14.66 18.46 -9.78
N MET A 76 14.12 17.54 -8.97
CA MET A 76 13.53 17.87 -7.68
C MET A 76 14.58 18.38 -6.69
N ALA A 77 15.80 17.81 -6.68
CA ALA A 77 16.87 18.23 -5.79
C ALA A 77 17.35 19.67 -6.06
N PHE A 78 17.38 20.09 -7.34
CA PHE A 78 17.82 21.43 -7.74
C PHE A 78 16.67 22.45 -7.93
N LYS A 79 15.41 22.01 -7.80
CA LYS A 79 14.26 22.90 -7.88
C LYS A 79 14.19 23.82 -6.67
N GLU A 80 13.71 25.05 -6.88
CA GLU A 80 13.47 26.00 -5.81
C GLU A 80 12.52 25.43 -4.75
N ASP A 81 12.91 25.60 -3.48
CA ASP A 81 12.15 25.15 -2.32
C ASP A 81 11.19 26.24 -1.87
N ILE A 82 9.91 25.94 -1.88
CA ILE A 82 8.84 26.87 -1.48
C ILE A 82 8.42 26.53 -0.05
N LEU A 83 8.43 27.56 0.81
CA LEU A 83 7.98 27.44 2.20
C LEU A 83 6.79 28.39 2.43
N PRO A 84 5.59 27.85 2.73
CA PRO A 84 4.44 28.69 3.04
C PRO A 84 4.68 29.56 4.28
N ARG A 85 4.16 30.79 4.27
CA ARG A 85 4.34 31.72 5.41
C ARG A 85 3.67 31.23 6.69
N ALA A 86 2.56 30.51 6.58
CA ALA A 86 1.79 29.98 7.71
C ALA A 86 2.34 28.64 8.23
N ALA A 87 3.36 28.06 7.58
CA ALA A 87 3.91 26.75 7.95
C ALA A 87 4.81 26.84 9.20
N ASP A 88 4.67 25.84 10.09
CA ASP A 88 5.65 25.61 11.15
C ASP A 88 6.91 24.99 10.54
N LYS A 89 7.98 25.79 10.45
CA LYS A 89 9.22 25.44 9.75
C LYS A 89 9.89 24.18 10.30
N VAL A 90 9.87 23.99 11.60
CA VAL A 90 10.56 22.86 12.26
C VAL A 90 9.83 21.56 11.93
N VAL A 91 8.53 21.51 12.20
CA VAL A 91 7.71 20.32 11.96
C VAL A 91 7.61 20.04 10.47
N TYR A 92 7.50 21.07 9.63
CA TYR A 92 7.43 20.96 8.18
C TYR A 92 8.67 20.27 7.57
N PHE A 93 9.86 20.51 8.13
CA PHE A 93 11.09 19.87 7.71
C PHE A 93 11.22 18.44 8.25
N PHE A 94 10.83 18.21 9.52
CA PHE A 94 10.99 16.89 10.16
C PHE A 94 9.97 15.86 9.67
N ALA A 95 8.78 16.27 9.26
CA ALA A 95 7.71 15.36 8.85
C ALA A 95 8.13 14.37 7.74
N PRO A 96 8.65 14.79 6.57
CA PRO A 96 9.12 13.87 5.53
C PRO A 96 10.31 13.02 5.99
N THR A 97 11.17 13.56 6.86
CA THR A 97 12.33 12.85 7.40
C THR A 97 11.89 11.67 8.28
N ILE A 98 10.88 11.86 9.13
CA ILE A 98 10.31 10.78 9.95
C ILE A 98 9.78 9.66 9.06
N SER A 99 9.01 9.98 8.02
CA SER A 99 8.46 8.96 7.12
C SER A 99 9.56 8.13 6.44
N VAL A 100 10.64 8.78 5.97
CA VAL A 100 11.76 8.07 5.34
C VAL A 100 12.52 7.19 6.33
N ILE A 101 12.82 7.70 7.52
CA ILE A 101 13.52 6.93 8.56
C ILE A 101 12.73 5.67 8.91
N CYS A 102 11.42 5.81 9.12
CA CYS A 102 10.56 4.67 9.43
C CYS A 102 10.51 3.64 8.30
N ALA A 103 10.37 4.08 7.05
CA ALA A 103 10.34 3.18 5.90
C ALA A 103 11.66 2.42 5.70
N VAL A 104 12.80 3.08 5.83
CA VAL A 104 14.13 2.45 5.72
C VAL A 104 14.41 1.51 6.91
N THR A 105 13.99 1.89 8.12
CA THR A 105 14.14 1.03 9.31
C THR A 105 13.29 -0.23 9.17
N ALA A 106 12.06 -0.13 8.68
CA ALA A 106 11.22 -1.29 8.39
C ALA A 106 11.88 -2.25 7.37
N LEU A 107 12.55 -1.72 6.35
CA LEU A 107 13.28 -2.52 5.37
C LEU A 107 14.45 -3.30 5.98
N SER A 108 15.09 -2.80 7.05
CA SER A 108 16.23 -3.45 7.70
C SER A 108 15.89 -4.82 8.32
N VAL A 109 14.63 -5.04 8.67
CA VAL A 109 14.13 -6.29 9.29
C VAL A 109 13.78 -7.35 8.24
N VAL A 110 13.75 -6.99 6.97
CA VAL A 110 13.41 -7.91 5.88
C VAL A 110 14.56 -8.87 5.59
N PRO A 111 14.32 -10.20 5.58
CA PRO A 111 15.32 -11.20 5.25
C PRO A 111 15.43 -11.40 3.73
N PHE A 112 16.58 -11.07 3.15
CA PHE A 112 16.85 -11.21 1.71
C PHE A 112 17.29 -12.60 1.31
N GLY A 113 17.82 -13.41 2.25
CA GLY A 113 18.34 -14.73 1.94
C GLY A 113 18.86 -15.50 3.16
N PRO A 114 19.31 -16.75 2.94
CA PRO A 114 19.89 -17.60 3.99
C PRO A 114 21.30 -17.15 4.39
N MET A 115 21.99 -18.01 5.14
CA MET A 115 23.42 -17.82 5.45
C MET A 115 24.27 -17.94 4.18
N VAL A 116 25.11 -16.93 3.94
CA VAL A 116 26.08 -16.89 2.83
C VAL A 116 27.46 -16.50 3.32
N SER A 117 28.49 -16.90 2.58
CA SER A 117 29.85 -16.48 2.86
C SER A 117 30.16 -15.19 2.09
N ILE A 118 30.52 -14.13 2.83
CA ILE A 118 30.97 -12.83 2.28
C ILE A 118 32.39 -12.60 2.80
N PHE A 119 33.36 -12.56 1.89
CA PHE A 119 34.80 -12.41 2.21
C PHE A 119 35.30 -13.41 3.30
N GLY A 120 34.79 -14.65 3.25
CA GLY A 120 35.17 -15.72 4.20
C GLY A 120 34.40 -15.73 5.52
N HIS A 121 33.54 -14.75 5.79
CA HIS A 121 32.65 -14.73 6.95
C HIS A 121 31.25 -15.24 6.58
N TRP A 122 30.76 -16.21 7.34
CA TRP A 122 29.38 -16.71 7.21
C TRP A 122 28.44 -15.74 7.91
N THR A 123 27.48 -15.20 7.17
CA THR A 123 26.56 -14.19 7.67
C THR A 123 25.17 -14.33 7.05
N PRO A 124 24.08 -14.07 7.79
CA PRO A 124 22.73 -14.01 7.22
C PRO A 124 22.58 -12.82 6.28
N LEU A 125 21.86 -12.98 5.17
CA LEU A 125 21.52 -11.87 4.26
C LEU A 125 20.36 -11.05 4.82
N GLN A 126 20.53 -10.52 6.00
CA GLN A 126 19.60 -9.67 6.72
C GLN A 126 20.39 -8.69 7.59
N VAL A 127 19.89 -7.47 7.78
CA VAL A 127 20.58 -6.48 8.63
C VAL A 127 20.44 -6.87 10.09
N THR A 128 19.21 -7.15 10.51
CA THR A 128 18.91 -7.55 11.89
C THR A 128 17.68 -8.45 11.92
N ASP A 129 17.68 -9.40 12.84
CA ASP A 129 16.50 -10.17 13.24
C ASP A 129 16.39 -10.19 14.75
N VAL A 130 15.21 -10.02 15.26
CA VAL A 130 14.91 -10.04 16.70
C VAL A 130 13.73 -10.97 16.95
N PRO A 131 13.58 -11.50 18.17
CA PRO A 131 12.47 -12.41 18.50
C PRO A 131 11.09 -11.87 18.15
N VAL A 132 10.94 -10.53 18.09
CA VAL A 132 9.70 -9.80 17.78
C VAL A 132 9.82 -8.94 16.51
N ALA A 133 10.59 -9.41 15.53
CA ALA A 133 10.95 -8.64 14.32
C ALA A 133 9.73 -8.08 13.58
N VAL A 134 8.66 -8.85 13.45
CA VAL A 134 7.45 -8.39 12.78
C VAL A 134 6.72 -7.30 13.56
N LEU A 135 6.78 -7.31 14.92
CA LEU A 135 6.22 -6.21 15.72
C LEU A 135 7.03 -4.92 15.56
N VAL A 136 8.36 -5.02 15.43
CA VAL A 136 9.22 -3.86 15.11
C VAL A 136 8.84 -3.26 13.77
N LEU A 137 8.55 -4.09 12.78
CA LEU A 137 8.09 -3.65 11.47
C LEU A 137 6.76 -2.87 11.58
N LEU A 138 5.77 -3.42 12.29
CA LEU A 138 4.49 -2.75 12.53
C LEU A 138 4.67 -1.43 13.31
N ALA A 139 5.55 -1.40 14.30
CA ALA A 139 5.85 -0.18 15.05
C ALA A 139 6.48 0.91 14.15
N CYS A 140 7.38 0.54 13.23
CA CYS A 140 7.93 1.47 12.25
C CYS A 140 6.86 2.00 11.29
N SER A 141 5.94 1.15 10.83
CA SER A 141 4.80 1.54 10.01
C SER A 141 3.93 2.56 10.72
N SER A 142 3.49 2.27 11.96
CA SER A 142 2.71 3.19 12.80
C SER A 142 3.41 4.52 13.02
N MET A 143 4.71 4.52 13.27
CA MET A 143 5.49 5.76 13.41
C MET A 143 5.56 6.56 12.10
N GLY A 144 5.55 5.90 10.95
CA GLY A 144 5.51 6.54 9.64
C GLY A 144 4.26 7.40 9.43
N ILE A 145 3.12 7.02 10.03
CA ILE A 145 1.87 7.76 9.98
C ILE A 145 2.02 9.17 10.57
N TYR A 146 2.80 9.31 11.64
CA TYR A 146 3.06 10.64 12.22
C TYR A 146 3.73 11.59 11.24
N GLY A 147 4.61 11.09 10.36
CA GLY A 147 5.19 11.92 9.30
C GLY A 147 4.13 12.54 8.39
N ILE A 148 3.11 11.78 8.02
CA ILE A 148 2.01 12.24 7.17
C ILE A 148 1.11 13.23 7.91
N VAL A 149 0.71 12.92 9.14
CA VAL A 149 -0.15 13.79 9.96
C VAL A 149 0.53 15.12 10.25
N LEU A 150 1.79 15.06 10.70
CA LEU A 150 2.59 16.25 10.99
C LEU A 150 2.84 17.08 9.73
N GLY A 151 3.06 16.42 8.58
CA GLY A 151 3.21 17.09 7.29
C GLY A 151 1.97 17.88 6.89
N GLY A 152 0.79 17.29 7.03
CA GLY A 152 -0.48 17.95 6.78
C GLY A 152 -0.74 19.11 7.76
N TRP A 153 -0.47 18.90 9.04
CA TRP A 153 -0.68 19.91 10.08
C TRP A 153 0.30 21.10 9.97
N ALA A 154 1.59 20.81 9.76
CA ALA A 154 2.62 21.83 9.66
C ALA A 154 2.50 22.75 8.45
N SER A 155 1.77 22.35 7.44
CA SER A 155 1.54 23.14 6.21
C SER A 155 0.73 24.42 6.45
N GLY A 156 -0.01 24.52 7.55
CA GLY A 156 -0.82 25.71 7.90
C GLY A 156 -1.98 25.98 6.93
N SER A 157 -2.40 25.00 6.12
CA SER A 157 -3.49 25.08 5.15
C SER A 157 -4.57 24.04 5.45
N THR A 158 -5.82 24.32 5.10
CA THR A 158 -6.96 23.43 5.38
C THR A 158 -6.95 22.15 4.53
N TYR A 159 -6.53 22.23 3.27
CA TYR A 159 -6.48 21.06 2.38
C TYR A 159 -5.45 20.01 2.81
N PRO A 160 -4.18 20.36 3.09
CA PRO A 160 -3.20 19.42 3.63
C PRO A 160 -3.60 18.81 4.97
N LEU A 161 -4.22 19.60 5.86
CA LEU A 161 -4.70 19.10 7.15
C LEU A 161 -5.77 18.02 6.97
N LEU A 162 -6.78 18.27 6.12
CA LEU A 162 -7.82 17.28 5.81
C LEU A 162 -7.25 16.05 5.11
N GLY A 163 -6.29 16.23 4.21
CA GLY A 163 -5.57 15.14 3.55
C GLY A 163 -4.82 14.25 4.54
N GLY A 164 -4.06 14.86 5.45
CA GLY A 164 -3.32 14.15 6.50
C GLY A 164 -4.23 13.38 7.47
N LEU A 165 -5.35 13.97 7.89
CA LEU A 165 -6.33 13.31 8.77
C LEU A 165 -7.03 12.14 8.07
N ARG A 166 -7.38 12.27 6.79
CA ARG A 166 -7.97 11.17 6.01
C ARG A 166 -6.98 10.02 5.80
N SER A 167 -5.73 10.34 5.47
CA SER A 167 -4.68 9.35 5.30
C SER A 167 -4.39 8.59 6.59
N SER A 168 -4.27 9.30 7.71
CA SER A 168 -4.01 8.65 9.00
C SER A 168 -5.16 7.73 9.43
N ALA A 169 -6.42 8.17 9.27
CA ALA A 169 -7.56 7.33 9.58
C ALA A 169 -7.60 6.06 8.70
N GLN A 170 -7.21 6.18 7.43
CA GLN A 170 -7.06 5.05 6.51
C GLN A 170 -5.99 4.08 7.03
N MET A 171 -4.76 4.54 7.21
CA MET A 171 -3.62 3.70 7.59
C MET A 171 -3.87 2.99 8.92
N ILE A 172 -4.33 3.69 9.96
CA ILE A 172 -4.66 3.09 11.26
C ILE A 172 -5.71 1.97 11.13
N SER A 173 -6.75 2.19 10.32
CA SER A 173 -7.82 1.19 10.15
C SER A 173 -7.31 -0.09 9.50
N TYR A 174 -6.45 0.04 8.49
CA TYR A 174 -5.90 -1.10 7.75
C TYR A 174 -4.73 -1.75 8.47
N GLU A 175 -3.96 -1.01 9.25
CA GLU A 175 -2.93 -1.54 10.13
C GLU A 175 -3.50 -2.52 11.16
N VAL A 176 -4.67 -2.22 11.76
CA VAL A 176 -5.36 -3.14 12.66
C VAL A 176 -5.76 -4.43 11.93
N ALA A 177 -6.31 -4.33 10.72
CA ALA A 177 -6.68 -5.51 9.93
C ALA A 177 -5.45 -6.33 9.52
N MET A 178 -4.36 -5.66 9.15
CA MET A 178 -3.07 -6.26 8.82
C MET A 178 -2.48 -6.99 10.03
N GLY A 179 -2.45 -6.35 11.19
CA GLY A 179 -1.96 -6.92 12.44
C GLY A 179 -2.70 -8.21 12.82
N LEU A 180 -4.03 -8.21 12.72
CA LEU A 180 -4.84 -9.42 12.95
C LEU A 180 -4.50 -10.54 11.96
N SER A 181 -4.28 -10.23 10.68
CA SER A 181 -3.88 -11.23 9.68
C SER A 181 -2.52 -11.86 10.02
N ILE A 182 -1.60 -11.07 10.56
CA ILE A 182 -0.27 -11.53 11.00
C ILE A 182 -0.39 -12.44 12.23
N VAL A 183 -1.33 -12.19 13.14
CA VAL A 183 -1.57 -13.09 14.30
C VAL A 183 -1.85 -14.51 13.85
N ALA A 184 -2.60 -14.72 12.76
CA ALA A 184 -2.81 -16.05 12.20
C ALA A 184 -1.51 -16.72 11.76
N VAL A 185 -0.57 -15.94 11.20
CA VAL A 185 0.77 -16.43 10.84
C VAL A 185 1.57 -16.80 12.09
N PHE A 186 1.55 -15.96 13.14
CA PHE A 186 2.25 -16.27 14.40
C PHE A 186 1.70 -17.52 15.08
N MET A 187 0.39 -17.68 15.10
CA MET A 187 -0.23 -18.90 15.61
C MET A 187 0.23 -20.14 14.85
N THR A 188 0.49 -20.01 13.55
CA THR A 188 0.89 -21.15 12.71
C THR A 188 2.40 -21.40 12.76
N ALA A 189 3.22 -20.38 12.74
CA ALA A 189 4.67 -20.49 12.76
C ALA A 189 5.25 -20.76 14.15
N GLY A 190 4.55 -20.31 15.23
CA GLY A 190 5.04 -20.40 16.61
C GLY A 190 6.16 -19.41 16.93
N THR A 191 6.44 -18.45 16.04
CA THR A 191 7.52 -17.44 16.19
C THR A 191 7.11 -16.12 15.55
N MET A 192 7.68 -15.00 16.03
CA MET A 192 7.52 -13.65 15.46
C MET A 192 8.80 -13.18 14.74
N SER A 193 9.88 -14.00 14.73
CA SER A 193 11.10 -13.73 13.99
C SER A 193 10.86 -13.94 12.50
N THR A 194 11.35 -13.04 11.65
CA THR A 194 11.18 -13.15 10.20
C THR A 194 11.90 -14.35 9.61
N SER A 195 13.11 -14.64 10.05
CA SER A 195 13.86 -15.84 9.63
C SER A 195 13.20 -17.12 10.13
N GLY A 196 12.70 -17.14 11.36
CA GLY A 196 11.97 -18.27 11.94
C GLY A 196 10.66 -18.58 11.20
N ILE A 197 9.92 -17.58 10.74
CA ILE A 197 8.71 -17.78 9.93
C ILE A 197 9.05 -18.42 8.58
N VAL A 198 10.14 -18.03 7.93
CA VAL A 198 10.60 -18.65 6.69
C VAL A 198 11.04 -20.10 6.94
N ALA A 199 11.73 -20.37 8.04
CA ALA A 199 12.12 -21.73 8.45
C ALA A 199 10.89 -22.61 8.72
N ALA A 200 9.85 -22.09 9.38
CA ALA A 200 8.60 -22.80 9.62
C ALA A 200 7.87 -23.21 8.34
N GLN A 201 8.01 -22.42 7.26
CA GLN A 201 7.46 -22.72 5.93
C GLN A 201 8.32 -23.70 5.11
N ALA A 202 9.44 -24.18 5.68
CA ALA A 202 10.35 -25.12 5.01
C ALA A 202 9.72 -26.49 4.75
N ASN A 203 8.92 -26.95 5.70
CA ASN A 203 8.31 -28.26 5.65
C ASN A 203 7.07 -28.20 4.74
N GLY A 204 7.27 -28.56 3.45
CA GLY A 204 6.14 -28.72 2.52
C GLY A 204 5.19 -29.80 3.01
N THR A 205 3.91 -29.60 2.83
CA THR A 205 2.87 -30.62 3.03
C THR A 205 2.69 -31.40 1.74
N GLN A 206 2.67 -32.73 1.82
CA GLN A 206 2.26 -33.54 0.67
C GLN A 206 0.74 -33.45 0.54
N LEU A 207 0.28 -32.85 -0.54
CA LEU A 207 -1.15 -32.76 -0.85
C LEU A 207 -1.53 -33.97 -1.70
N SER A 208 -2.16 -34.98 -1.08
CA SER A 208 -2.69 -36.13 -1.80
C SER A 208 -4.11 -35.81 -2.29
N ILE A 209 -4.25 -35.55 -3.58
CA ILE A 209 -5.55 -35.32 -4.24
C ILE A 209 -5.81 -36.48 -5.20
N GLY A 210 -6.82 -37.33 -4.90
CA GLY A 210 -7.25 -38.39 -5.80
C GLY A 210 -6.17 -39.46 -6.12
N GLY A 211 -5.22 -39.67 -5.20
CA GLY A 211 -4.13 -40.65 -5.40
C GLY A 211 -2.86 -40.10 -6.06
N PHE A 212 -2.83 -38.79 -6.35
CA PHE A 212 -1.62 -38.10 -6.80
C PHE A 212 -1.04 -37.28 -5.64
N ASP A 213 0.15 -37.65 -5.20
CA ASP A 213 0.91 -36.91 -4.18
C ASP A 213 1.63 -35.73 -4.85
N LEU A 214 1.01 -34.55 -4.77
CA LEU A 214 1.63 -33.30 -5.23
C LEU A 214 2.41 -32.71 -4.06
N PRO A 215 3.71 -32.45 -4.22
CA PRO A 215 4.47 -31.69 -3.23
C PRO A 215 3.90 -30.27 -3.17
N ALA A 216 3.06 -29.99 -2.18
CA ALA A 216 2.57 -28.64 -1.95
C ALA A 216 3.66 -27.85 -1.22
N PRO A 217 3.98 -26.63 -1.69
CA PRO A 217 4.87 -25.76 -0.93
C PRO A 217 4.25 -25.47 0.44
N GLY A 218 5.06 -25.45 1.48
CA GLY A 218 4.64 -25.08 2.83
C GLY A 218 4.25 -23.60 2.98
N TRP A 219 3.82 -22.97 1.89
CA TRP A 219 3.48 -21.56 1.85
C TRP A 219 2.19 -21.27 2.61
N TYR A 220 2.27 -20.35 3.53
CA TYR A 220 1.12 -19.90 4.29
C TYR A 220 0.06 -19.19 3.44
N ALA A 221 0.41 -18.71 2.25
CA ALA A 221 -0.57 -18.17 1.30
C ALA A 221 -1.66 -19.19 0.92
N ILE A 222 -1.33 -20.48 0.88
CA ILE A 222 -2.28 -21.57 0.58
C ILE A 222 -3.01 -21.99 1.87
N LEU A 223 -2.25 -22.21 2.93
CA LEU A 223 -2.79 -22.70 4.21
C LEU A 223 -3.67 -21.65 4.90
N LEU A 224 -3.26 -20.37 4.86
CA LEU A 224 -3.95 -19.24 5.49
C LEU A 224 -4.51 -18.28 4.43
N LEU A 225 -5.15 -18.81 3.38
CA LEU A 225 -5.65 -18.03 2.26
C LEU A 225 -6.49 -16.81 2.66
N PRO A 226 -7.44 -16.88 3.62
CA PRO A 226 -8.18 -15.71 4.07
C PRO A 226 -7.28 -14.63 4.69
N SER A 227 -6.32 -15.02 5.54
CA SER A 227 -5.34 -14.09 6.12
C SER A 227 -4.46 -13.46 5.05
N PHE A 228 -4.01 -14.25 4.05
CA PHE A 228 -3.21 -13.74 2.94
C PHE A 228 -3.95 -12.67 2.13
N ILE A 229 -5.23 -12.94 1.77
CA ILE A 229 -6.05 -11.98 1.01
C ILE A 229 -6.26 -10.70 1.81
N ILE A 230 -6.65 -10.82 3.08
CA ILE A 230 -6.90 -9.65 3.93
C ILE A 230 -5.60 -8.87 4.18
N PHE A 231 -4.48 -9.57 4.45
CA PHE A 231 -3.17 -8.97 4.58
C PHE A 231 -2.79 -8.18 3.33
N PHE A 232 -2.94 -8.78 2.15
CA PHE A 232 -2.58 -8.13 0.89
C PHE A 232 -3.45 -6.89 0.61
N ILE A 233 -4.77 -6.97 0.83
CA ILE A 233 -5.67 -5.82 0.73
C ILE A 233 -5.26 -4.72 1.71
N SER A 234 -4.95 -5.09 2.95
CA SER A 234 -4.51 -4.15 3.98
C SER A 234 -3.18 -3.48 3.62
N THR A 235 -2.26 -4.23 3.04
CA THR A 235 -0.98 -3.73 2.55
C THR A 235 -1.14 -2.68 1.44
N VAL A 236 -2.09 -2.89 0.51
CA VAL A 236 -2.42 -1.87 -0.50
C VAL A 236 -2.99 -0.60 0.15
N GLY A 237 -3.82 -0.75 1.19
CA GLY A 237 -4.37 0.36 1.97
C GLY A 237 -3.31 1.11 2.77
N GLU A 238 -2.36 0.41 3.36
CA GLU A 238 -1.23 0.93 4.13
C GLU A 238 -0.28 1.77 3.28
N THR A 239 0.00 1.32 2.07
CA THR A 239 0.92 2.00 1.14
C THR A 239 0.27 3.12 0.36
N ASN A 240 -0.96 3.53 0.69
CA ASN A 240 -1.70 4.59 0.01
C ASN A 240 -1.79 4.44 -1.52
N ARG A 241 -1.77 3.21 -2.02
CA ARG A 241 -1.84 2.93 -3.46
C ARG A 241 -3.27 2.72 -3.94
N ALA A 242 -3.51 3.11 -5.19
CA ALA A 242 -4.81 2.85 -5.81
C ALA A 242 -5.15 1.34 -5.77
N PRO A 243 -6.41 0.96 -5.47
CA PRO A 243 -7.63 1.77 -5.47
C PRO A 243 -7.87 2.62 -4.20
N PHE A 244 -6.97 2.58 -3.23
CA PHE A 244 -7.09 3.22 -1.92
C PHE A 244 -6.28 4.51 -1.78
N ASP A 245 -5.97 5.16 -2.89
CA ASP A 245 -5.22 6.41 -2.97
C ASP A 245 -6.11 7.61 -2.58
N LEU A 246 -6.45 7.68 -1.29
CA LEU A 246 -7.23 8.78 -0.72
C LEU A 246 -6.40 10.02 -0.35
N PRO A 247 -5.12 9.88 0.03
CA PRO A 247 -4.29 11.02 0.37
C PRO A 247 -4.01 11.95 -0.79
N GLU A 248 -3.75 11.41 -1.97
CA GLU A 248 -3.47 12.19 -3.18
C GLU A 248 -4.72 12.75 -3.84
N ALA A 249 -5.91 12.19 -3.57
CA ALA A 249 -7.24 12.56 -4.05
C ALA A 249 -7.30 13.83 -4.92
N GLU A 250 -6.60 13.87 -6.07
CA GLU A 250 -6.49 15.08 -6.94
C GLU A 250 -7.83 15.73 -7.25
N SER A 251 -8.87 14.92 -7.39
CA SER A 251 -10.23 15.41 -7.67
C SER A 251 -10.95 16.02 -6.45
N GLU A 252 -10.50 15.73 -5.21
CA GLU A 252 -11.14 16.19 -3.97
C GLU A 252 -10.27 17.14 -3.16
N LEU A 253 -8.96 16.89 -3.04
CA LEU A 253 -8.03 17.57 -2.12
C LEU A 253 -6.76 18.09 -2.81
N VAL A 254 -6.74 18.21 -4.14
CA VAL A 254 -5.60 18.65 -4.97
C VAL A 254 -4.44 17.66 -4.93
N ALA A 255 -3.62 17.65 -3.87
CA ALA A 255 -2.55 16.68 -3.63
C ALA A 255 -2.51 16.24 -2.15
N GLY A 256 -3.63 16.37 -1.43
CA GLY A 256 -3.76 15.99 -0.04
C GLY A 256 -2.72 16.62 0.86
N PHE A 257 -2.09 15.82 1.74
CA PHE A 257 -1.10 16.32 2.69
C PHE A 257 0.18 16.87 2.04
N MET A 258 0.48 16.49 0.78
CA MET A 258 1.65 16.94 0.03
C MET A 258 1.45 18.26 -0.71
N THR A 259 0.25 18.86 -0.69
CA THR A 259 -0.11 20.01 -1.52
C THR A 259 0.87 21.17 -1.42
N GLU A 260 1.35 21.49 -0.22
CA GLU A 260 2.26 22.59 0.03
C GLU A 260 3.75 22.19 -0.08
N TYR A 261 4.03 20.91 -0.20
CA TYR A 261 5.40 20.41 -0.27
C TYR A 261 5.97 20.53 -1.67
N SER A 262 7.21 21.01 -1.78
CA SER A 262 7.93 21.16 -3.04
C SER A 262 9.35 20.61 -2.94
N SER A 263 10.03 20.53 -4.09
CA SER A 263 11.44 20.19 -4.15
C SER A 263 11.81 18.86 -3.48
N LEU A 264 12.91 18.82 -2.76
CA LEU A 264 13.43 17.63 -2.09
C LEU A 264 12.48 17.06 -1.03
N LYS A 265 11.71 17.92 -0.34
CA LYS A 265 10.77 17.49 0.72
C LYS A 265 9.62 16.65 0.14
N PHE A 266 9.10 17.02 -1.02
CA PHE A 266 8.14 16.23 -1.76
C PHE A 266 8.76 14.90 -2.21
N ALA A 267 10.01 14.94 -2.71
CA ALA A 267 10.72 13.73 -3.13
C ALA A 267 10.94 12.74 -1.97
N LEU A 268 11.16 13.22 -0.74
CA LEU A 268 11.29 12.38 0.45
C LEU A 268 9.98 11.64 0.80
N PHE A 269 8.83 12.29 0.70
CA PHE A 269 7.54 11.59 0.88
C PHE A 269 7.33 10.52 -0.20
N MET A 270 7.58 10.86 -1.46
CA MET A 270 7.50 9.88 -2.55
C MET A 270 8.48 8.70 -2.33
N LEU A 271 9.70 8.99 -1.89
CA LEU A 271 10.69 7.97 -1.56
C LEU A 271 10.17 7.03 -0.47
N SER A 272 9.65 7.58 0.64
CA SER A 272 9.12 6.77 1.74
C SER A 272 7.98 5.87 1.29
N GLU A 273 7.08 6.36 0.44
CA GLU A 273 5.94 5.60 -0.09
C GLU A 273 6.38 4.41 -0.96
N TYR A 274 7.32 4.63 -1.89
CA TYR A 274 7.83 3.55 -2.73
C TYR A 274 8.67 2.53 -1.94
N VAL A 275 9.50 2.99 -0.99
CA VAL A 275 10.22 2.10 -0.09
C VAL A 275 9.23 1.26 0.73
N SER A 276 8.17 1.86 1.27
CA SER A 276 7.12 1.14 2.00
C SER A 276 6.42 0.11 1.13
N MET A 277 6.09 0.42 -0.13
CA MET A 277 5.49 -0.53 -1.08
C MET A 277 6.39 -1.75 -1.32
N VAL A 278 7.69 -1.53 -1.52
CA VAL A 278 8.66 -2.63 -1.69
C VAL A 278 8.84 -3.42 -0.40
N THR A 279 8.93 -2.74 0.74
CA THR A 279 9.05 -3.38 2.06
C THR A 279 7.84 -4.26 2.35
N MET A 280 6.63 -3.77 2.11
CA MET A 280 5.40 -4.54 2.34
C MET A 280 5.26 -5.71 1.37
N SER A 281 5.71 -5.56 0.12
CA SER A 281 5.81 -6.69 -0.82
C SER A 281 6.81 -7.74 -0.33
N ALA A 282 7.95 -7.32 0.23
CA ALA A 282 8.96 -8.19 0.80
C ALA A 282 8.45 -8.91 2.06
N VAL A 283 7.72 -8.21 2.93
CA VAL A 283 7.06 -8.79 4.11
C VAL A 283 5.99 -9.80 3.73
N THR A 284 5.15 -9.48 2.74
CA THR A 284 4.17 -10.43 2.18
C THR A 284 4.85 -11.70 1.69
N THR A 285 5.97 -11.56 0.99
CA THR A 285 6.78 -12.69 0.53
C THR A 285 7.32 -13.52 1.70
N THR A 286 7.80 -12.88 2.74
CA THR A 286 8.35 -13.52 3.94
C THR A 286 7.29 -14.28 4.73
N LEU A 287 6.14 -13.64 4.97
CA LEU A 287 5.09 -14.19 5.82
C LEU A 287 4.28 -15.28 5.14
N PHE A 288 4.03 -15.18 3.83
CA PHE A 288 3.07 -16.02 3.14
C PHE A 288 3.64 -16.86 2.00
N LEU A 289 4.70 -16.41 1.32
CA LEU A 289 5.24 -17.05 0.12
C LEU A 289 6.57 -17.79 0.37
N GLY A 290 6.89 -18.10 1.62
CA GLY A 290 8.09 -18.83 1.98
C GLY A 290 9.40 -18.05 1.84
N GLY A 291 9.36 -16.72 1.87
CA GLY A 291 10.54 -15.86 1.83
C GLY A 291 11.46 -16.16 0.66
N TRP A 292 12.73 -16.40 0.95
CA TRP A 292 13.79 -16.71 -0.03
C TRP A 292 13.74 -18.11 -0.61
N ARG A 293 12.87 -19.01 -0.13
CA ARG A 293 12.81 -20.40 -0.61
C ARG A 293 12.24 -20.49 -2.02
N ALA A 294 12.84 -21.35 -2.84
CA ALA A 294 12.34 -21.62 -4.18
C ALA A 294 10.93 -22.25 -4.15
N PRO A 295 10.08 -21.99 -5.16
CA PRO A 295 8.78 -22.66 -5.31
C PRO A 295 8.95 -24.19 -5.41
N ALA A 296 8.03 -24.96 -4.81
CA ALA A 296 8.07 -26.42 -4.80
C ALA A 296 8.31 -27.07 -6.17
N PRO A 297 7.70 -26.63 -7.29
CA PRO A 297 7.97 -27.25 -8.59
C PRO A 297 9.46 -27.19 -8.97
N ILE A 298 10.17 -26.12 -8.59
CA ILE A 298 11.59 -25.95 -8.93
C ILE A 298 12.48 -26.78 -8.01
N THR A 299 12.13 -26.91 -6.75
CA THR A 299 12.91 -27.71 -5.78
C THR A 299 12.89 -29.19 -6.10
N THR A 300 11.86 -29.70 -6.79
CA THR A 300 11.79 -31.11 -7.21
C THR A 300 12.75 -31.42 -8.35
N PHE A 301 12.97 -30.47 -9.27
CA PHE A 301 13.83 -30.65 -10.44
C PHE A 301 15.26 -30.17 -10.18
N TRP A 302 15.46 -29.27 -9.24
CA TRP A 302 16.76 -28.68 -8.96
C TRP A 302 17.05 -28.63 -7.46
N ALA A 303 17.81 -29.63 -6.97
CA ALA A 303 18.18 -29.76 -5.55
C ALA A 303 19.03 -28.58 -5.03
N GLY A 304 19.79 -27.91 -5.89
CA GLY A 304 20.59 -26.72 -5.57
C GLY A 304 19.86 -25.39 -5.52
N ALA A 305 18.56 -25.36 -5.79
CA ALA A 305 17.78 -24.11 -5.90
C ALA A 305 17.77 -23.27 -4.60
N ASN A 306 17.91 -23.90 -3.44
CA ASN A 306 17.94 -23.25 -2.13
C ASN A 306 19.36 -23.07 -1.56
N SER A 307 20.42 -23.27 -2.35
CA SER A 307 21.81 -23.15 -1.90
C SER A 307 22.48 -21.88 -2.43
N GLY A 308 23.44 -21.34 -1.65
CA GLY A 308 24.25 -20.19 -2.04
C GLY A 308 23.47 -18.90 -2.24
N TRP A 309 23.67 -18.22 -3.36
CA TRP A 309 23.04 -16.94 -3.69
C TRP A 309 21.71 -17.05 -4.43
N TRP A 310 21.29 -18.23 -4.89
CA TRP A 310 20.05 -18.44 -5.62
C TRP A 310 18.79 -18.06 -4.83
N PRO A 311 18.70 -18.32 -3.52
CA PRO A 311 17.57 -17.92 -2.70
C PRO A 311 17.25 -16.42 -2.77
N MET A 312 18.28 -15.59 -2.84
CA MET A 312 18.12 -14.14 -2.99
C MET A 312 17.39 -13.79 -4.30
N LEU A 313 17.68 -14.49 -5.39
CA LEU A 313 16.99 -14.27 -6.67
C LEU A 313 15.52 -14.68 -6.62
N TRP A 314 15.21 -15.79 -5.95
CA TRP A 314 13.83 -16.21 -5.72
C TRP A 314 13.05 -15.19 -4.90
N PHE A 315 13.68 -14.65 -3.87
CA PHE A 315 13.08 -13.60 -3.05
C PHE A 315 12.75 -12.37 -3.88
N PHE A 316 13.72 -11.83 -4.61
CA PHE A 316 13.48 -10.67 -5.48
C PHE A 316 12.46 -10.95 -6.58
N GLY A 317 12.47 -12.13 -7.17
CA GLY A 317 11.48 -12.53 -8.17
C GLY A 317 10.05 -12.47 -7.63
N LYS A 318 9.81 -12.99 -6.42
CA LYS A 318 8.50 -12.94 -5.75
C LYS A 318 8.10 -11.49 -5.40
N VAL A 319 9.04 -10.71 -4.86
CA VAL A 319 8.81 -9.29 -4.56
C VAL A 319 8.43 -8.52 -5.82
N LEU A 320 9.11 -8.74 -6.95
CA LEU A 320 8.79 -8.10 -8.22
C LEU A 320 7.40 -8.48 -8.74
N ILE A 321 6.99 -9.74 -8.57
CA ILE A 321 5.63 -10.17 -8.93
C ILE A 321 4.60 -9.43 -8.09
N LEU A 322 4.81 -9.28 -6.78
CA LEU A 322 3.90 -8.53 -5.92
C LEU A 322 3.87 -7.03 -6.27
N VAL A 323 5.02 -6.41 -6.50
CA VAL A 323 5.11 -5.02 -6.98
C VAL A 323 4.37 -4.88 -8.32
N PHE A 324 4.51 -5.84 -9.23
CA PHE A 324 3.73 -5.85 -10.48
C PHE A 324 2.22 -5.89 -10.20
N VAL A 325 1.77 -6.70 -9.24
CA VAL A 325 0.35 -6.75 -8.85
C VAL A 325 -0.13 -5.39 -8.32
N PHE A 326 0.67 -4.69 -7.49
CA PHE A 326 0.35 -3.32 -7.05
C PHE A 326 0.15 -2.36 -8.22
N VAL A 327 1.07 -2.39 -9.19
CA VAL A 327 0.98 -1.55 -10.39
C VAL A 327 -0.22 -1.94 -11.26
N TRP A 328 -0.49 -3.23 -11.38
CA TRP A 328 -1.64 -3.75 -12.13
C TRP A 328 -2.97 -3.32 -11.50
N LEU A 329 -3.11 -3.41 -10.17
CA LEU A 329 -4.28 -2.92 -9.45
C LEU A 329 -4.52 -1.42 -9.68
N ARG A 330 -3.45 -0.62 -9.69
CA ARG A 330 -3.53 0.82 -10.00
C ARG A 330 -4.09 1.10 -11.40
N GLY A 331 -3.73 0.26 -12.36
CA GLY A 331 -4.17 0.42 -13.75
C GLY A 331 -5.57 -0.12 -14.07
N THR A 332 -6.12 -1.02 -13.22
CA THR A 332 -7.36 -1.76 -13.52
C THR A 332 -8.53 -1.38 -12.62
N LEU A 333 -8.29 -1.16 -11.33
CA LEU A 333 -9.37 -0.93 -10.38
C LEU A 333 -9.76 0.55 -10.32
N PRO A 334 -11.06 0.85 -10.28
CA PRO A 334 -11.52 2.20 -10.02
C PRO A 334 -11.24 2.58 -8.56
N ARG A 335 -11.02 3.86 -8.35
CA ARG A 335 -10.81 4.42 -7.01
C ARG A 335 -12.05 4.29 -6.16
N LEU A 336 -11.87 3.88 -4.90
CA LEU A 336 -12.94 3.83 -3.92
C LEU A 336 -13.10 5.17 -3.20
N ARG A 337 -14.36 5.49 -2.87
CA ARG A 337 -14.67 6.66 -2.05
C ARG A 337 -14.32 6.38 -0.59
N TYR A 338 -13.90 7.43 0.16
CA TYR A 338 -13.51 7.35 1.56
C TYR A 338 -14.53 6.58 2.44
N ASP A 339 -15.83 6.89 2.33
CA ASP A 339 -16.88 6.22 3.12
C ASP A 339 -16.99 4.72 2.84
N GLN A 340 -16.81 4.32 1.57
CA GLN A 340 -16.88 2.92 1.15
C GLN A 340 -15.67 2.16 1.68
N PHE A 341 -14.50 2.76 1.57
CA PHE A 341 -13.25 2.22 2.00
C PHE A 341 -13.20 2.00 3.52
N MET A 342 -13.61 3.00 4.32
CA MET A 342 -13.69 2.88 5.78
C MET A 342 -14.72 1.83 6.22
N ARG A 343 -15.88 1.76 5.55
CA ARG A 343 -16.86 0.70 5.82
C ARG A 343 -16.32 -0.69 5.51
N PHE A 344 -15.58 -0.83 4.44
CA PHE A 344 -14.96 -2.09 4.05
C PHE A 344 -13.96 -2.56 5.10
N GLY A 345 -13.03 -1.70 5.54
CA GLY A 345 -12.07 -2.03 6.60
C GLY A 345 -12.75 -2.48 7.90
N TRP A 346 -13.60 -1.62 8.47
CA TRP A 346 -14.19 -1.85 9.78
C TRP A 346 -15.30 -2.89 9.81
N LYS A 347 -16.14 -2.98 8.76
CA LYS A 347 -17.32 -3.86 8.76
C LYS A 347 -17.12 -5.18 8.05
N VAL A 348 -16.05 -5.31 7.26
CA VAL A 348 -15.79 -6.54 6.49
C VAL A 348 -14.46 -7.15 6.92
N LEU A 349 -13.33 -6.44 6.75
CA LEU A 349 -12.01 -7.03 6.98
C LEU A 349 -11.78 -7.42 8.45
N LEU A 350 -12.10 -6.53 9.38
CA LEU A 350 -11.89 -6.79 10.82
C LEU A 350 -12.75 -7.97 11.34
N PRO A 351 -14.09 -8.01 11.12
CA PRO A 351 -14.88 -9.12 11.59
C PRO A 351 -14.47 -10.46 10.96
N ILE A 352 -14.13 -10.47 9.67
CA ILE A 352 -13.68 -11.69 9.00
C ILE A 352 -12.40 -12.22 9.63
N ASN A 353 -11.42 -11.33 9.88
CA ASN A 353 -10.18 -11.71 10.54
C ASN A 353 -10.41 -12.28 11.94
N LEU A 354 -11.26 -11.66 12.75
CA LEU A 354 -11.56 -12.13 14.11
C LEU A 354 -12.19 -13.53 14.08
N VAL A 355 -13.18 -13.74 13.22
CA VAL A 355 -13.81 -15.07 13.04
C VAL A 355 -12.77 -16.08 12.57
N TRP A 356 -11.92 -15.72 11.63
CA TRP A 356 -10.87 -16.59 11.11
C TRP A 356 -9.86 -17.00 12.19
N ILE A 357 -9.41 -16.07 13.02
CA ILE A 357 -8.50 -16.35 14.15
C ILE A 357 -9.17 -17.31 15.15
N LEU A 358 -10.45 -17.12 15.44
CA LEU A 358 -11.21 -18.05 16.32
C LEU A 358 -11.28 -19.45 15.72
N VAL A 359 -11.55 -19.57 14.42
CA VAL A 359 -11.53 -20.85 13.72
C VAL A 359 -10.15 -21.51 13.81
N LEU A 360 -9.07 -20.78 13.52
CA LEU A 360 -7.70 -21.29 13.63
C LEU A 360 -7.35 -21.72 15.06
N SER A 361 -7.76 -20.94 16.06
CA SER A 361 -7.53 -21.27 17.46
C SER A 361 -8.24 -22.58 17.85
N GLY A 362 -9.51 -22.75 17.43
CA GLY A 362 -10.27 -23.97 17.64
C GLY A 362 -9.63 -25.19 16.96
N LEU A 363 -9.18 -25.04 15.72
CA LEU A 363 -8.50 -26.10 14.97
C LEU A 363 -7.20 -26.55 15.63
N ARG A 364 -6.45 -25.63 16.22
CA ARG A 364 -5.21 -25.96 16.94
C ARG A 364 -5.42 -26.61 18.30
N SER A 365 -6.56 -26.37 18.92
CA SER A 365 -6.89 -26.98 20.23
C SER A 365 -7.15 -28.48 20.13
N ILE A 366 -7.35 -29.02 18.92
CA ILE A 366 -7.58 -30.44 18.67
C ILE A 366 -6.23 -31.11 18.36
N GLU A 367 -5.62 -31.74 19.35
CA GLU A 367 -4.24 -32.28 19.28
C GLU A 367 -4.05 -33.45 18.29
N ASP A 368 -5.09 -34.19 17.93
CA ASP A 368 -5.02 -35.44 17.15
C ASP A 368 -5.26 -35.27 15.64
N TRP A 369 -5.20 -34.08 15.10
CA TRP A 369 -5.53 -33.84 13.69
C TRP A 369 -4.36 -34.06 12.74
N GLN A 370 -4.53 -35.02 11.82
CA GLN A 370 -3.60 -35.24 10.71
C GLN A 370 -3.57 -34.03 9.75
N SER A 371 -2.45 -33.85 9.04
CA SER A 371 -2.27 -32.71 8.12
C SER A 371 -3.36 -32.54 7.08
N ARG A 372 -3.99 -33.66 6.65
CA ARG A 372 -5.12 -33.68 5.70
C ARG A 372 -6.38 -33.06 6.28
N ASP A 373 -6.68 -33.36 7.55
CA ASP A 373 -7.88 -32.87 8.20
C ASP A 373 -7.76 -31.37 8.52
N ARG A 374 -6.55 -30.88 8.78
CA ARG A 374 -6.26 -29.45 8.91
C ARG A 374 -6.53 -28.70 7.61
N LEU A 375 -6.12 -29.22 6.46
CA LEU A 375 -6.40 -28.61 5.16
C LEU A 375 -7.88 -28.60 4.83
N LEU A 376 -8.59 -29.70 5.11
CA LEU A 376 -10.03 -29.77 4.91
C LEU A 376 -10.79 -28.80 5.82
N ALA A 377 -10.41 -28.70 7.08
CA ALA A 377 -11.06 -27.78 8.02
C ALA A 377 -10.73 -26.32 7.72
N THR A 378 -9.52 -25.99 7.28
CA THR A 378 -9.20 -24.62 6.81
C THR A 378 -9.95 -24.29 5.54
N ALA A 379 -10.10 -25.23 4.61
CA ALA A 379 -10.90 -25.04 3.39
C ALA A 379 -12.40 -24.86 3.70
N ILE A 380 -12.95 -25.67 4.65
CA ILE A 380 -14.35 -25.53 5.11
C ILE A 380 -14.53 -24.19 5.82
N GLY A 381 -13.63 -23.81 6.74
CA GLY A 381 -13.65 -22.52 7.43
C GLY A 381 -13.59 -21.33 6.46
N ALA A 382 -12.72 -21.38 5.48
CA ALA A 382 -12.62 -20.38 4.43
C ALA A 382 -13.89 -20.36 3.56
N GLY A 383 -14.44 -21.51 3.21
CA GLY A 383 -15.70 -21.63 2.46
C GLY A 383 -16.90 -21.06 3.21
N VAL A 384 -17.06 -21.38 4.50
CA VAL A 384 -18.10 -20.81 5.37
C VAL A 384 -17.96 -19.30 5.49
N LEU A 385 -16.74 -18.80 5.64
CA LEU A 385 -16.43 -17.38 5.73
C LEU A 385 -16.76 -16.64 4.44
N LEU A 386 -16.45 -17.26 3.30
CA LEU A 386 -16.77 -16.73 1.97
C LEU A 386 -18.30 -16.73 1.74
N LEU A 387 -19.01 -17.77 2.19
CA LEU A 387 -20.48 -17.82 2.15
C LEU A 387 -21.08 -16.73 3.05
N VAL A 388 -20.61 -16.57 4.28
CA VAL A 388 -21.08 -15.51 5.18
C VAL A 388 -20.89 -14.13 4.57
N THR A 389 -19.78 -13.86 3.91
CA THR A 389 -19.53 -12.56 3.23
C THR A 389 -20.39 -12.37 2.00
N LEU A 390 -20.63 -13.43 1.21
CA LEU A 390 -21.50 -13.39 0.03
C LEU A 390 -22.99 -13.21 0.38
N PHE A 391 -23.43 -13.87 1.44
CA PHE A 391 -24.83 -13.80 1.91
C PHE A 391 -25.05 -12.77 3.01
N TRP A 392 -24.01 -11.99 3.39
CA TRP A 392 -24.19 -10.88 4.31
C TRP A 392 -25.20 -9.91 3.71
N PRO A 393 -26.35 -9.68 4.36
CA PRO A 393 -27.38 -8.82 3.79
C PRO A 393 -26.79 -7.43 3.57
N SER A 394 -26.46 -7.11 2.33
CA SER A 394 -26.19 -5.73 1.97
C SER A 394 -27.45 -4.96 2.31
N ARG A 395 -27.44 -4.19 3.41
CA ARG A 395 -28.54 -3.28 3.70
C ARG A 395 -28.80 -2.53 2.42
N ARG A 396 -29.98 -2.75 1.81
CA ARG A 396 -30.47 -1.93 0.71
C ARG A 396 -30.16 -0.50 1.11
N GLN A 397 -29.32 0.19 0.34
CA GLN A 397 -29.19 1.63 0.47
C GLN A 397 -30.62 2.15 0.37
N GLU A 398 -31.15 2.68 1.47
CA GLU A 398 -32.38 3.43 1.42
C GLU A 398 -32.18 4.43 0.30
N ARG A 399 -32.96 4.28 -0.76
CA ARG A 399 -32.93 5.15 -1.92
C ARG A 399 -33.14 6.54 -1.37
N LYS A 400 -32.07 7.35 -1.36
CA LYS A 400 -32.20 8.76 -0.94
C LYS A 400 -33.31 9.32 -1.79
N PRO A 401 -34.38 9.84 -1.18
CA PRO A 401 -35.51 10.36 -1.94
C PRO A 401 -35.00 11.38 -2.95
N THR A 402 -35.49 11.30 -4.15
CA THR A 402 -35.15 12.24 -5.22
C THR A 402 -35.47 13.67 -4.74
N VAL A 403 -34.74 14.69 -5.21
CA VAL A 403 -34.94 16.07 -4.81
C VAL A 403 -36.42 16.45 -4.91
N GLN A 404 -37.12 15.93 -5.90
CA GLN A 404 -38.57 16.11 -6.10
C GLN A 404 -39.41 15.47 -4.99
N GLU A 405 -39.05 14.30 -4.48
CA GLU A 405 -39.71 13.63 -3.35
C GLU A 405 -39.42 14.35 -2.02
N GLN A 406 -38.21 14.93 -1.87
CA GLN A 406 -37.86 15.74 -0.70
C GLN A 406 -38.63 17.08 -0.69
N VAL A 407 -38.88 17.66 -1.85
CA VAL A 407 -39.68 18.89 -1.97
C VAL A 407 -41.15 18.61 -1.65
N ASN A 408 -41.71 17.49 -2.11
CA ASN A 408 -43.11 17.13 -1.88
C ASN A 408 -43.38 16.61 -0.46
N SER A 409 -42.34 16.11 0.26
CA SER A 409 -42.46 15.59 1.62
C SER A 409 -42.28 16.66 2.72
N ARG A 410 -41.95 17.89 2.35
CA ARG A 410 -41.81 19.00 3.34
C ARG A 410 -43.20 19.41 3.85
N PRO A 411 -43.39 19.48 5.17
CA PRO A 411 -44.63 20.03 5.72
C PRO A 411 -44.83 21.48 5.23
N HIS A 412 -46.05 21.78 4.85
CA HIS A 412 -46.44 23.14 4.47
C HIS A 412 -46.05 24.10 5.61
N GLY A 413 -45.02 24.96 5.41
CA GLY A 413 -44.59 25.94 6.38
C GLY A 413 -43.07 26.03 6.65
N SER A 414 -42.25 25.10 6.15
CA SER A 414 -40.79 25.17 6.29
C SER A 414 -40.15 25.78 5.03
N PHE A 415 -39.65 27.00 5.15
CA PHE A 415 -39.02 27.84 4.13
C PHE A 415 -39.88 28.13 2.90
N PRO A 416 -40.26 29.38 2.66
CA PRO A 416 -40.97 29.74 1.46
C PRO A 416 -40.09 29.51 0.24
N LEU A 417 -40.44 28.50 -0.56
CA LEU A 417 -39.85 28.36 -1.90
C LEU A 417 -40.40 29.52 -2.73
N PRO A 418 -39.55 30.25 -3.47
CA PRO A 418 -40.02 31.27 -4.40
C PRO A 418 -40.97 30.61 -5.40
N PRO A 419 -42.10 31.24 -5.75
CA PRO A 419 -43.01 30.68 -6.72
C PRO A 419 -42.30 30.46 -8.05
N MET A 420 -42.66 29.38 -8.76
CA MET A 420 -42.01 28.99 -10.03
C MET A 420 -42.14 30.05 -11.14
N ASP A 421 -43.06 30.97 -10.99
CA ASP A 421 -43.38 32.08 -11.89
C ASP A 421 -42.71 33.41 -11.49
N LEU A 422 -41.78 33.35 -10.49
CA LEU A 422 -41.04 34.52 -10.05
C LEU A 422 -40.19 35.06 -11.22
N GLN A 423 -40.62 36.19 -11.77
CA GLN A 423 -39.80 36.95 -12.73
C GLN A 423 -38.62 37.57 -12.01
N VAL A 424 -37.44 36.98 -12.21
CA VAL A 424 -36.20 37.52 -11.67
C VAL A 424 -35.93 38.86 -12.34
N PRO A 425 -35.81 39.98 -11.58
CA PRO A 425 -35.49 41.26 -12.19
C PRO A 425 -34.16 41.16 -12.95
N PRO A 426 -34.05 41.80 -14.13
CA PRO A 426 -32.85 41.75 -14.93
C PRO A 426 -31.65 42.21 -14.12
N SER A 427 -30.53 41.50 -14.26
CA SER A 427 -29.31 41.81 -13.49
C SER A 427 -28.88 43.26 -13.71
N PRO A 428 -28.27 43.94 -12.74
CA PRO A 428 -27.80 45.32 -12.89
C PRO A 428 -26.88 45.52 -14.11
N ARG A 429 -26.16 44.48 -14.53
CA ARG A 429 -25.36 44.50 -15.76
C ARG A 429 -26.20 44.58 -17.03
N THR A 430 -27.32 43.87 -17.09
CA THR A 430 -28.22 43.90 -18.25
C THR A 430 -28.88 45.27 -18.42
N LYS A 431 -29.21 45.96 -17.32
CA LYS A 431 -29.74 47.36 -17.37
C LYS A 431 -28.69 48.33 -17.95
N ARG A 432 -27.39 48.16 -17.66
CA ARG A 432 -26.36 49.01 -18.24
C ARG A 432 -26.21 48.78 -19.75
N VAL A 433 -26.24 47.54 -20.21
CA VAL A 433 -26.12 47.22 -21.64
C VAL A 433 -27.32 47.73 -22.45
N VAL A 434 -28.52 47.74 -21.88
CA VAL A 434 -29.71 48.28 -22.54
C VAL A 434 -29.67 49.81 -22.56
N ALA A 435 -29.19 50.49 -21.49
CA ALA A 435 -29.03 51.92 -21.47
C ALA A 435 -27.97 52.45 -22.44
N GLU A 436 -26.90 51.67 -22.70
CA GLU A 436 -25.90 52.01 -23.71
C GLU A 436 -26.34 51.75 -25.16
N ARG A 437 -27.45 51.00 -25.37
CA ARG A 437 -28.02 50.68 -26.69
C ARG A 437 -29.25 51.47 -27.06
N GLU A 438 -29.71 52.45 -26.28
CA GLU A 438 -30.70 53.40 -26.77
C GLU A 438 -30.04 54.23 -27.88
N PRO A 439 -30.51 54.14 -29.12
CA PRO A 439 -29.94 54.93 -30.19
C PRO A 439 -30.27 56.40 -29.90
N ALA A 440 -29.24 57.24 -29.97
CA ALA A 440 -29.43 58.71 -30.02
C ALA A 440 -30.47 59.00 -31.11
N ASN A 441 -31.61 59.43 -30.67
CA ASN A 441 -32.79 59.61 -31.49
C ASN A 441 -32.48 60.57 -32.58
N ILE A 442 -32.73 60.17 -33.78
CA ILE A 442 -32.78 61.01 -34.99
C ILE A 442 -33.86 62.09 -34.79
N ALA A 443 -33.42 63.20 -34.35
CA ALA A 443 -34.30 64.41 -34.43
C ALA A 443 -33.72 65.33 -35.51
N GLY A 444 -34.42 65.47 -36.57
CA GLY A 444 -34.29 66.61 -37.45
C GLY A 444 -33.67 66.39 -38.83
N SER A 445 -34.46 65.92 -39.76
CA SER A 445 -34.34 66.42 -41.14
C SER A 445 -35.69 66.88 -41.60
N ASP A 446 -35.89 68.14 -41.35
CA ASP A 446 -37.00 68.85 -42.00
C ASP A 446 -36.60 69.24 -43.42
N SER A 447 -37.52 69.07 -44.25
CA SER A 447 -37.66 69.45 -45.65
C SER A 447 -37.04 70.81 -46.06
N ARG A 448 -36.48 70.86 -47.26
CA ARG A 448 -36.69 71.89 -48.35
C ARG A 448 -35.95 71.45 -49.57
N GLU A 449 -36.71 71.09 -50.61
CA GLU A 449 -36.97 71.78 -51.86
C GLU A 449 -35.76 72.63 -52.42
N VAL A 450 -35.25 72.18 -53.49
CA VAL A 450 -35.30 72.62 -54.91
C VAL A 450 -34.40 71.69 -55.69
#